data_32f386ca5f152f00d0838d9ecc052dc5
#
_entry.id   32f386ca5f152f00d0838d9ecc052dc5
#
_cell.length_a   1.000
_cell.length_b   1.000
_cell.length_c   1.000
_cell.angle_alpha   90.00
_cell.angle_beta   90.00
_cell.angle_gamma   90.00
#
_symmetry.space_group_name_H-M   'P 1'
#
loop_
_entity.id
_entity.type
_entity.pdbx_description
1 polymer ?
#
loop_
_entity_poly.entity_id
_entity_poly.type
_entity_poly.pdbx_seq_one_letter_code
_entity_poly.pdbx_strand_id
1 'polypeptide(L)'
;DARHALATEDGLVVTCAGMGSTGDIALELVGRLTSAAAQMTVGNIMLHEQVRDFSSLQPFAGAKPTITGDQDLDHSIRLMQANIEEPMPIGDIVAELGISTRSLERKFKTFLGTTPNSFYREMRLNKANNLLLNTTMSVREIGLACGFQNGFSSLYKSVFGITPFALRKRRRFGQEIPAEFLSSGE
;
A
#
# COMPACT_ATOMS: atom_id res chain seq x y z
N ASP A 1 12.47 -4.31 -23.09
CA ASP A 1 12.31 -2.97 -23.62
C ASP A 1 12.71 -1.97 -22.53
N ALA A 2 13.93 -1.41 -22.59
CA ALA A 2 14.52 -0.55 -21.57
C ALA A 2 13.71 0.75 -21.29
N ARG A 3 12.74 1.06 -22.12
CA ARG A 3 11.94 2.31 -22.02
C ARG A 3 10.97 2.36 -20.85
N HIS A 4 10.72 1.24 -20.20
CA HIS A 4 9.75 1.13 -19.10
C HIS A 4 10.37 0.65 -17.77
N ALA A 5 11.68 0.40 -17.74
CA ALA A 5 12.37 0.01 -16.52
C ALA A 5 12.61 1.22 -15.59
N LEU A 6 12.62 1.00 -14.27
CA LEU A 6 12.97 2.02 -13.27
C LEU A 6 14.41 2.50 -13.44
N ALA A 7 15.30 1.62 -13.86
CA ALA A 7 16.69 1.92 -14.16
C ALA A 7 17.15 1.15 -15.38
N THR A 8 18.14 1.71 -16.07
CA THR A 8 18.91 1.02 -17.11
C THR A 8 20.39 1.09 -16.77
N GLU A 9 21.08 -0.02 -16.98
CA GLU A 9 22.52 -0.17 -16.72
C GLU A 9 23.25 -0.41 -18.03
N ASP A 10 24.29 0.39 -18.29
CA ASP A 10 25.20 0.24 -19.42
C ASP A 10 26.65 0.40 -18.93
N GLY A 11 27.31 -0.73 -18.69
CA GLY A 11 28.65 -0.77 -18.13
C GLY A 11 28.71 -0.13 -16.74
N LEU A 12 29.37 1.02 -16.62
CA LEU A 12 29.53 1.76 -15.36
C LEU A 12 28.49 2.86 -15.17
N VAL A 13 27.57 3.02 -16.12
CA VAL A 13 26.54 4.06 -16.08
C VAL A 13 25.19 3.45 -15.75
N VAL A 14 24.58 3.94 -14.67
CA VAL A 14 23.21 3.60 -14.28
C VAL A 14 22.36 4.85 -14.39
N THR A 15 21.27 4.77 -15.15
CA THR A 15 20.30 5.85 -15.28
C THR A 15 18.97 5.46 -14.70
N CYS A 16 18.24 6.43 -14.11
CA CYS A 16 16.96 6.19 -13.48
C CYS A 16 15.83 7.02 -14.06
N ALA A 17 14.61 6.53 -13.88
CA ALA A 17 13.40 7.11 -14.42
C ALA A 17 12.96 8.40 -13.74
N GLY A 18 13.57 8.80 -12.62
CA GLY A 18 13.24 10.02 -11.89
C GLY A 18 13.61 9.97 -10.42
N MET A 19 13.32 11.08 -9.72
CA MET A 19 13.75 11.28 -8.33
C MET A 19 13.26 10.19 -7.37
N GLY A 20 12.05 9.64 -7.58
CA GLY A 20 11.50 8.56 -6.75
C GLY A 20 12.24 7.23 -6.87
N SER A 21 12.89 6.96 -7.99
CA SER A 21 13.69 5.74 -8.22
C SER A 21 15.15 5.89 -7.87
N THR A 22 15.62 7.11 -7.60
CA THR A 22 17.03 7.36 -7.22
C THR A 22 17.37 6.69 -5.88
N GLY A 23 16.45 6.72 -4.92
CA GLY A 23 16.62 6.05 -3.62
C GLY A 23 16.73 4.53 -3.76
N ASP A 24 15.85 3.93 -4.57
CA ASP A 24 15.87 2.48 -4.84
C ASP A 24 17.20 2.06 -5.46
N ILE A 25 17.67 2.82 -6.48
CA ILE A 25 18.92 2.54 -7.16
C ILE A 25 20.10 2.68 -6.23
N ALA A 26 20.14 3.73 -5.41
CA ALA A 26 21.21 3.91 -4.44
C ALA A 26 21.28 2.75 -3.46
N LEU A 27 20.14 2.29 -2.95
CA LEU A 27 20.07 1.15 -2.05
C LEU A 27 20.44 -0.16 -2.73
N GLU A 28 20.01 -0.39 -3.96
CA GLU A 28 20.40 -1.55 -4.75
C GLU A 28 21.92 -1.58 -4.98
N LEU A 29 22.54 -0.44 -5.32
CA LEU A 29 23.99 -0.31 -5.46
C LEU A 29 24.71 -0.58 -4.13
N VAL A 30 24.18 -0.11 -3.01
CA VAL A 30 24.72 -0.44 -1.68
C VAL A 30 24.71 -1.96 -1.47
N GLY A 31 23.61 -2.63 -1.79
CA GLY A 31 23.50 -4.09 -1.68
C GLY A 31 24.52 -4.82 -2.55
N ARG A 32 24.68 -4.40 -3.80
CA ARG A 32 25.64 -5.00 -4.76
C ARG A 32 27.10 -4.76 -4.39
N LEU A 33 27.42 -3.56 -3.92
CA LEU A 33 28.81 -3.17 -3.61
C LEU A 33 29.27 -3.61 -2.22
N THR A 34 28.34 -3.90 -1.31
CA THR A 34 28.67 -4.26 0.08
C THR A 34 28.01 -5.57 0.51
N SER A 35 26.74 -5.51 0.97
CA SER A 35 25.97 -6.69 1.37
C SER A 35 24.47 -6.35 1.49
N ALA A 36 23.63 -7.39 1.41
CA ALA A 36 22.20 -7.25 1.66
C ALA A 36 21.88 -6.70 3.08
N ALA A 37 22.69 -7.07 4.07
CA ALA A 37 22.57 -6.55 5.44
C ALA A 37 22.82 -5.04 5.52
N ALA A 38 23.83 -4.53 4.80
CA ALA A 38 24.10 -3.10 4.72
C ALA A 38 22.98 -2.36 3.96
N GLN A 39 22.47 -2.92 2.87
CA GLN A 39 21.31 -2.40 2.14
C GLN A 39 20.10 -2.23 3.06
N MET A 40 19.74 -3.27 3.81
CA MET A 40 18.64 -3.23 4.78
C MET A 40 18.85 -2.17 5.87
N THR A 41 20.08 -2.07 6.39
CA THR A 41 20.42 -1.10 7.44
C THR A 41 20.24 0.33 6.92
N VAL A 42 20.77 0.63 5.74
CA VAL A 42 20.63 1.96 5.12
C VAL A 42 19.20 2.24 4.73
N GLY A 43 18.46 1.26 4.20
CA GLY A 43 17.04 1.38 3.89
C GLY A 43 16.22 1.75 5.13
N ASN A 44 16.46 1.09 6.25
CA ASN A 44 15.79 1.40 7.52
C ASN A 44 16.11 2.81 8.03
N ILE A 45 17.37 3.26 7.93
CA ILE A 45 17.78 4.61 8.32
C ILE A 45 17.10 5.66 7.42
N MET A 46 16.96 5.38 6.13
CA MET A 46 16.28 6.26 5.18
C MET A 46 14.76 6.18 5.23
N LEU A 47 14.18 5.33 6.09
CA LEU A 47 12.73 5.02 6.17
C LEU A 47 12.17 4.55 4.81
N HIS A 48 12.98 3.84 4.05
CA HIS A 48 12.62 3.29 2.75
C HIS A 48 12.05 1.89 2.96
N GLU A 49 10.72 1.77 2.88
CA GLU A 49 10.02 0.53 3.25
C GLU A 49 10.24 -0.62 2.24
N GLN A 50 10.44 -0.28 0.96
CA GLN A 50 10.66 -1.26 -0.10
C GLN A 50 11.69 -0.76 -1.11
N VAL A 51 12.73 -1.55 -1.34
CA VAL A 51 13.71 -1.31 -2.41
C VAL A 51 13.24 -2.05 -3.67
N ARG A 52 12.88 -1.30 -4.70
CA ARG A 52 12.52 -1.86 -6.00
C ARG A 52 13.79 -2.16 -6.78
N ASP A 53 13.83 -3.31 -7.45
CA ASP A 53 14.98 -3.67 -8.29
C ASP A 53 14.99 -2.89 -9.62
N PHE A 54 16.11 -2.96 -10.35
CA PHE A 54 16.29 -2.25 -11.63
C PHE A 54 15.30 -2.71 -12.72
N SER A 55 14.81 -3.93 -12.64
CA SER A 55 13.86 -4.50 -13.59
C SER A 55 12.42 -4.06 -13.36
N SER A 56 12.14 -3.46 -12.19
CA SER A 56 10.81 -2.94 -11.85
C SER A 56 10.34 -1.93 -12.90
N LEU A 57 9.07 -2.01 -13.28
CA LEU A 57 8.51 -1.13 -14.31
C LEU A 57 8.23 0.27 -13.75
N GLN A 58 8.48 1.28 -14.57
CA GLN A 58 8.08 2.66 -14.25
C GLN A 58 6.55 2.77 -14.17
N PRO A 59 6.02 3.54 -13.21
CA PRO A 59 4.65 4.04 -13.32
C PRO A 59 4.56 4.94 -14.56
N PHE A 60 3.91 4.47 -15.61
CA PHE A 60 3.84 5.17 -16.89
C PHE A 60 3.02 6.47 -16.76
N ALA A 61 3.61 7.61 -17.08
CA ALA A 61 2.89 8.88 -17.19
C ALA A 61 1.98 8.83 -18.44
N GLY A 62 0.78 8.30 -18.27
CA GLY A 62 -0.21 8.20 -19.37
C GLY A 62 -0.96 6.88 -19.46
N ALA A 63 -0.35 5.75 -19.13
CA ALA A 63 -1.07 4.50 -18.90
C ALA A 63 -1.22 4.32 -17.38
N LYS A 64 -2.44 4.40 -16.86
CA LYS A 64 -2.73 4.07 -15.45
C LYS A 64 -2.23 2.64 -15.23
N PRO A 65 -1.33 2.38 -14.25
CA PRO A 65 -0.84 1.03 -14.02
C PRO A 65 -2.03 0.09 -13.82
N THR A 66 -2.10 -0.97 -14.60
CA THR A 66 -3.09 -2.01 -14.43
C THR A 66 -2.64 -2.86 -13.26
N ILE A 67 -3.37 -2.81 -12.15
CA ILE A 67 -3.07 -3.60 -10.95
C ILE A 67 -3.42 -5.06 -11.20
N THR A 68 -4.52 -5.30 -11.92
CA THR A 68 -5.06 -6.65 -12.17
C THR A 68 -5.13 -7.01 -13.66
N GLY A 69 -4.97 -6.04 -14.55
CA GLY A 69 -5.17 -6.19 -16.00
C GLY A 69 -6.63 -6.03 -16.46
N ASP A 70 -7.58 -5.92 -15.53
CA ASP A 70 -8.99 -5.62 -15.82
C ASP A 70 -9.26 -4.13 -15.58
N GLN A 71 -9.67 -3.40 -16.61
CA GLN A 71 -9.83 -1.93 -16.54
C GLN A 71 -10.89 -1.49 -15.53
N ASP A 72 -12.03 -2.20 -15.44
CA ASP A 72 -13.10 -1.84 -14.52
C ASP A 72 -12.68 -2.10 -13.07
N LEU A 73 -12.01 -3.24 -12.84
CA LEU A 73 -11.49 -3.58 -11.52
C LEU A 73 -10.45 -2.58 -11.06
N ASP A 74 -9.47 -2.25 -11.90
CA ASP A 74 -8.44 -1.27 -11.61
C ASP A 74 -9.02 0.14 -11.39
N HIS A 75 -10.05 0.51 -12.15
CA HIS A 75 -10.74 1.79 -11.97
C HIS A 75 -11.50 1.81 -10.64
N SER A 76 -12.21 0.73 -10.30
CA SER A 76 -12.89 0.63 -9.01
C SER A 76 -11.92 0.75 -7.82
N ILE A 77 -10.75 0.10 -7.89
CA ILE A 77 -9.70 0.20 -6.86
C ILE A 77 -9.20 1.64 -6.73
N ARG A 78 -8.97 2.35 -7.82
CA ARG A 78 -8.58 3.77 -7.78
C ARG A 78 -9.64 4.66 -7.15
N LEU A 79 -10.92 4.43 -7.46
CA LEU A 79 -12.04 5.16 -6.82
C LEU A 79 -12.05 4.90 -5.30
N MET A 80 -11.86 3.66 -4.88
CA MET A 80 -11.75 3.30 -3.46
C MET A 80 -10.56 3.98 -2.78
N GLN A 81 -9.39 4.02 -3.44
CA GLN A 81 -8.18 4.69 -2.93
C GLN A 81 -8.36 6.19 -2.78
N ALA A 82 -9.03 6.83 -3.74
CA ALA A 82 -9.31 8.26 -3.70
C ALA A 82 -10.34 8.66 -2.62
N ASN A 83 -11.20 7.73 -2.20
CA ASN A 83 -12.31 7.98 -1.29
C ASN A 83 -12.18 7.21 0.03
N ILE A 84 -11.00 7.23 0.66
CA ILE A 84 -10.74 6.49 1.91
C ILE A 84 -11.42 7.16 3.11
N GLU A 85 -11.37 8.49 3.21
CA GLU A 85 -11.92 9.28 4.33
C GLU A 85 -13.45 9.33 4.28
N GLU A 86 -14.01 9.55 3.10
CA GLU A 86 -15.44 9.50 2.82
C GLU A 86 -15.74 8.34 1.87
N PRO A 87 -15.94 7.11 2.38
CA PRO A 87 -16.05 5.94 1.53
C PRO A 87 -17.24 5.98 0.61
N MET A 88 -16.98 5.93 -0.69
CA MET A 88 -17.99 5.86 -1.72
C MET A 88 -18.74 4.52 -1.64
N PRO A 89 -20.09 4.52 -1.60
CA PRO A 89 -20.87 3.29 -1.68
C PRO A 89 -20.55 2.47 -2.93
N ILE A 90 -20.59 1.13 -2.84
CA ILE A 90 -20.32 0.27 -4.00
C ILE A 90 -21.32 0.53 -5.14
N GLY A 91 -22.57 0.90 -4.80
CA GLY A 91 -23.57 1.31 -5.79
C GLY A 91 -23.14 2.50 -6.65
N ASP A 92 -22.49 3.49 -6.05
CA ASP A 92 -22.02 4.67 -6.75
C ASP A 92 -20.77 4.35 -7.59
N ILE A 93 -19.88 3.49 -7.09
CA ILE A 93 -18.73 3.00 -7.85
C ILE A 93 -19.18 2.28 -9.13
N VAL A 94 -20.13 1.36 -9.04
CA VAL A 94 -20.62 0.63 -10.23
C VAL A 94 -21.39 1.53 -11.20
N ALA A 95 -22.11 2.55 -10.68
CA ALA A 95 -22.77 3.54 -11.51
C ALA A 95 -21.76 4.36 -12.33
N GLU A 96 -20.65 4.79 -11.71
CA GLU A 96 -19.58 5.50 -12.40
C GLU A 96 -18.86 4.65 -13.45
N LEU A 97 -18.71 3.34 -13.16
CA LEU A 97 -18.10 2.38 -14.09
C LEU A 97 -19.05 1.95 -15.23
N GLY A 98 -20.35 2.21 -15.12
CA GLY A 98 -21.36 1.72 -16.08
C GLY A 98 -21.54 0.19 -16.07
N ILE A 99 -21.25 -0.48 -14.96
CA ILE A 99 -21.36 -1.94 -14.82
C ILE A 99 -22.34 -2.32 -13.71
N SER A 100 -22.77 -3.58 -13.66
CA SER A 100 -23.62 -4.05 -12.54
C SER A 100 -22.77 -4.44 -11.31
N THR A 101 -23.39 -4.34 -10.12
CA THR A 101 -22.77 -4.79 -8.85
C THR A 101 -22.31 -6.25 -8.95
N ARG A 102 -23.12 -7.13 -9.54
CA ARG A 102 -22.78 -8.55 -9.77
C ARG A 102 -21.53 -8.71 -10.65
N SER A 103 -21.36 -7.85 -11.65
CA SER A 103 -20.17 -7.89 -12.51
C SER A 103 -18.91 -7.50 -11.69
N LEU A 104 -19.00 -6.45 -10.88
CA LEU A 104 -17.89 -6.03 -10.02
C LEU A 104 -17.55 -7.11 -8.99
N GLU A 105 -18.54 -7.67 -8.30
CA GLU A 105 -18.32 -8.76 -7.32
C GLU A 105 -17.63 -9.97 -7.96
N ARG A 106 -18.06 -10.37 -9.16
CA ARG A 106 -17.42 -11.46 -9.90
C ARG A 106 -15.95 -11.14 -10.22
N LYS A 107 -15.66 -9.93 -10.68
CA LYS A 107 -14.29 -9.48 -10.94
C LYS A 107 -13.42 -9.53 -9.69
N PHE A 108 -13.88 -8.95 -8.58
CA PHE A 108 -13.17 -9.02 -7.30
C PHE A 108 -12.94 -10.47 -6.86
N LYS A 109 -13.94 -11.34 -6.99
CA LYS A 109 -13.80 -12.75 -6.62
C LYS A 109 -12.81 -13.48 -7.50
N THR A 110 -12.83 -13.23 -8.83
CA THR A 110 -11.97 -13.92 -9.79
C THR A 110 -10.51 -13.49 -9.67
N PHE A 111 -10.24 -12.17 -9.55
CA PHE A 111 -8.88 -11.64 -9.59
C PHE A 111 -8.25 -11.50 -8.21
N LEU A 112 -9.04 -11.24 -7.16
CA LEU A 112 -8.55 -10.91 -5.82
C LEU A 112 -9.06 -11.88 -4.72
N GLY A 113 -9.89 -12.86 -5.06
CA GLY A 113 -10.41 -13.84 -4.12
C GLY A 113 -11.36 -13.30 -3.04
N THR A 114 -11.72 -12.01 -3.10
CA THR A 114 -12.49 -11.29 -2.07
C THR A 114 -13.73 -10.60 -2.63
N THR A 115 -14.46 -9.86 -1.81
CA THR A 115 -15.59 -9.01 -2.26
C THR A 115 -15.17 -7.54 -2.28
N PRO A 116 -15.83 -6.67 -3.11
CA PRO A 116 -15.53 -5.23 -3.14
C PRO A 116 -15.58 -4.58 -1.76
N ASN A 117 -16.60 -4.87 -0.97
CA ASN A 117 -16.76 -4.32 0.37
C ASN A 117 -15.66 -4.77 1.33
N SER A 118 -15.26 -6.06 1.29
CA SER A 118 -14.18 -6.58 2.14
C SER A 118 -12.84 -5.98 1.76
N PHE A 119 -12.53 -5.94 0.47
CA PHE A 119 -11.32 -5.32 -0.05
C PHE A 119 -11.21 -3.84 0.35
N TYR A 120 -12.28 -3.06 0.14
CA TYR A 120 -12.29 -1.65 0.50
C TYR A 120 -12.12 -1.41 1.99
N ARG A 121 -12.78 -2.23 2.83
CA ARG A 121 -12.62 -2.18 4.28
C ARG A 121 -11.19 -2.50 4.72
N GLU A 122 -10.58 -3.52 4.14
CA GLU A 122 -9.21 -3.91 4.40
C GLU A 122 -8.22 -2.82 4.00
N MET A 123 -8.37 -2.23 2.81
CA MET A 123 -7.58 -1.09 2.34
C MET A 123 -7.61 0.07 3.34
N ARG A 124 -8.78 0.42 3.87
CA ARG A 124 -8.94 1.49 4.87
C ARG A 124 -8.31 1.12 6.21
N LEU A 125 -8.39 -0.16 6.62
CA LEU A 125 -7.74 -0.65 7.84
C LEU A 125 -6.22 -0.65 7.71
N ASN A 126 -5.67 -1.01 6.55
CA ASN A 126 -4.24 -0.96 6.28
C ASN A 126 -3.72 0.49 6.32
N LYS A 127 -4.47 1.45 5.73
CA LYS A 127 -4.17 2.88 5.88
C LYS A 127 -4.17 3.31 7.35
N ALA A 128 -5.15 2.87 8.13
CA ALA A 128 -5.22 3.18 9.55
C ALA A 128 -4.05 2.58 10.34
N ASN A 129 -3.62 1.35 10.00
CA ASN A 129 -2.45 0.73 10.59
C ASN A 129 -1.18 1.55 10.31
N ASN A 130 -0.97 1.98 9.06
CA ASN A 130 0.15 2.85 8.69
C ASN A 130 0.13 4.17 9.45
N LEU A 131 -1.03 4.81 9.61
CA LEU A 131 -1.16 6.04 10.40
C LEU A 131 -0.89 5.81 11.89
N LEU A 132 -1.31 4.68 12.44
CA LEU A 132 -1.02 4.29 13.84
C LEU A 132 0.48 4.11 14.07
N LEU A 133 1.19 3.53 13.10
CA LEU A 133 2.63 3.27 13.18
C LEU A 133 3.46 4.52 12.91
N ASN A 134 3.02 5.43 12.03
CA ASN A 134 3.88 6.48 11.48
C ASN A 134 3.50 7.91 11.89
N THR A 135 2.40 8.09 12.66
CA THR A 135 1.94 9.43 13.06
C THR A 135 1.66 9.52 14.56
N THR A 136 1.47 10.75 15.04
CA THR A 136 1.05 11.07 16.42
C THR A 136 -0.47 11.30 16.54
N MET A 137 -1.23 11.18 15.45
CA MET A 137 -2.69 11.33 15.43
C MET A 137 -3.36 10.43 16.48
N SER A 138 -4.42 10.88 17.12
CA SER A 138 -5.18 10.05 18.03
C SER A 138 -5.87 8.88 17.32
N VAL A 139 -6.19 7.80 18.04
CA VAL A 139 -6.92 6.66 17.49
C VAL A 139 -8.26 7.08 16.87
N ARG A 140 -8.92 8.09 17.47
CA ARG A 140 -10.18 8.63 16.96
C ARG A 140 -10.00 9.36 15.62
N GLU A 141 -8.99 10.24 15.54
CA GLU A 141 -8.67 10.97 14.31
C GLU A 141 -8.31 10.01 13.17
N ILE A 142 -7.50 8.98 13.47
CA ILE A 142 -7.16 7.94 12.49
C ILE A 142 -8.42 7.19 12.01
N GLY A 143 -9.32 6.83 12.94
CA GLY A 143 -10.59 6.20 12.57
C GLY A 143 -11.37 7.06 11.58
N LEU A 144 -11.52 8.36 11.86
CA LEU A 144 -12.20 9.32 10.99
C LEU A 144 -11.50 9.48 9.64
N ALA A 145 -10.18 9.69 9.64
CA ALA A 145 -9.35 9.82 8.42
C ALA A 145 -9.36 8.59 7.52
N CYS A 146 -9.81 7.43 8.05
CA CYS A 146 -9.99 6.20 7.30
C CYS A 146 -11.48 5.83 7.09
N GLY A 147 -12.40 6.77 7.32
CA GLY A 147 -13.84 6.61 7.07
C GLY A 147 -14.56 5.71 8.07
N PHE A 148 -14.01 5.50 9.27
CA PHE A 148 -14.65 4.74 10.34
C PHE A 148 -15.26 5.69 11.37
N GLN A 149 -16.55 5.97 11.25
CA GLN A 149 -17.27 6.81 12.21
C GLN A 149 -17.45 6.11 13.56
N ASN A 150 -17.78 4.82 13.55
CA ASN A 150 -18.00 4.00 14.73
C ASN A 150 -17.37 2.60 14.58
N GLY A 151 -17.10 1.94 15.70
CA GLY A 151 -16.66 0.54 15.71
C GLY A 151 -15.22 0.29 15.23
N PHE A 152 -14.43 1.34 14.93
CA PHE A 152 -13.06 1.21 14.40
C PHE A 152 -12.19 0.29 15.25
N SER A 153 -12.14 0.50 16.56
CA SER A 153 -11.25 -0.29 17.44
C SER A 153 -11.60 -1.77 17.49
N SER A 154 -12.90 -2.11 17.45
CA SER A 154 -13.35 -3.50 17.43
C SER A 154 -13.05 -4.16 16.11
N LEU A 155 -13.31 -3.45 15.00
CA LEU A 155 -13.04 -3.93 13.66
C LEU A 155 -11.52 -4.10 13.43
N TYR A 156 -10.73 -3.13 13.86
CA TYR A 156 -9.27 -3.20 13.80
C TYR A 156 -8.75 -4.43 14.57
N LYS A 157 -9.24 -4.65 15.80
CA LYS A 157 -8.88 -5.81 16.61
C LYS A 157 -9.26 -7.13 15.93
N SER A 158 -10.40 -7.22 15.25
CA SER A 158 -10.82 -8.45 14.57
C SER A 158 -9.92 -8.84 13.40
N VAL A 159 -9.26 -7.86 12.77
CA VAL A 159 -8.35 -8.08 11.63
C VAL A 159 -6.91 -8.26 12.10
N PHE A 160 -6.42 -7.39 12.97
CA PHE A 160 -5.03 -7.37 13.41
C PHE A 160 -4.78 -8.07 14.77
N GLY A 161 -5.79 -8.64 15.41
CA GLY A 161 -5.64 -9.32 16.72
C GLY A 161 -5.35 -8.42 17.93
N ILE A 162 -5.01 -7.15 17.71
CA ILE A 162 -4.66 -6.15 18.72
C ILE A 162 -5.51 -4.88 18.57
N THR A 163 -5.81 -4.19 19.67
CA THR A 163 -6.50 -2.90 19.56
C THR A 163 -5.55 -1.79 19.11
N PRO A 164 -6.04 -0.74 18.40
CA PRO A 164 -5.22 0.41 18.01
C PRO A 164 -4.51 1.08 19.21
N PHE A 165 -5.19 1.17 20.33
CA PHE A 165 -4.63 1.73 21.56
C PHE A 165 -3.49 0.88 22.11
N ALA A 166 -3.65 -0.46 22.12
CA ALA A 166 -2.61 -1.38 22.61
C ALA A 166 -1.38 -1.36 21.69
N LEU A 167 -1.57 -1.30 20.36
CA LEU A 167 -0.48 -1.15 19.40
C LEU A 167 0.31 0.14 19.68
N ARG A 168 -0.38 1.26 19.85
CA ARG A 168 0.26 2.54 20.14
C ARG A 168 0.99 2.56 21.46
N LYS A 169 0.43 1.92 22.50
CA LYS A 169 1.08 1.78 23.81
C LYS A 169 2.39 0.98 23.68
N ARG A 170 2.40 -0.14 22.98
CA ARG A 170 3.62 -0.93 22.73
C ARG A 170 4.70 -0.10 22.06
N ARG A 171 4.36 0.62 20.98
CA ARG A 171 5.30 1.51 20.29
C ARG A 171 5.90 2.59 21.21
N ARG A 172 5.08 3.19 22.08
CA ARG A 172 5.52 4.26 22.99
C ARG A 172 6.52 3.78 24.04
N PHE A 173 6.45 2.49 24.41
CA PHE A 173 7.32 1.89 25.43
C PHE A 173 8.44 1.02 24.84
N GLY A 174 8.69 1.08 23.54
CA GLY A 174 9.76 0.31 22.88
C GLY A 174 9.59 -1.21 22.95
N GLN A 175 8.38 -1.70 23.21
CA GLN A 175 8.09 -3.13 23.22
C GLN A 175 8.02 -3.65 21.79
N GLU A 176 8.64 -4.82 21.52
CA GLU A 176 8.59 -5.46 20.22
C GLU A 176 7.16 -5.61 19.70
N ILE A 177 6.94 -5.11 18.50
CA ILE A 177 5.71 -5.33 17.75
C ILE A 177 5.94 -6.65 17.00
N PRO A 178 5.14 -7.71 17.25
CA PRO A 178 5.29 -8.96 16.51
C PRO A 178 5.24 -8.72 15.00
N ALA A 179 6.11 -9.38 14.24
CA ALA A 179 6.27 -9.19 12.80
C ALA A 179 4.96 -9.39 12.01
N GLU A 180 4.05 -10.20 12.50
CA GLU A 180 2.71 -10.42 11.97
C GLU A 180 1.82 -9.16 11.91
N PHE A 181 2.13 -8.12 12.70
CA PHE A 181 1.43 -6.81 12.65
C PHE A 181 2.11 -5.79 11.73
N LEU A 182 3.32 -6.09 11.26
CA LEU A 182 4.08 -5.25 10.34
C LEU A 182 3.90 -5.69 8.87
N SER A 183 3.45 -6.93 8.64
CA SER A 183 3.40 -7.55 7.31
C SER A 183 2.03 -7.49 6.60
N SER A 184 1.06 -6.73 7.09
CA SER A 184 -0.27 -6.60 6.44
C SER A 184 -0.25 -5.57 5.31
N GLY A 185 0.74 -5.65 4.41
CA GLY A 185 0.97 -4.71 3.30
C GLY A 185 1.58 -5.35 2.05
N GLU A 186 1.45 -6.68 1.88
CA GLU A 186 1.73 -7.34 0.60
C GLU A 186 0.49 -7.42 -0.29
#